data_7b513ed38f81e2be7913b8a4f9e2a993
#
_entry.id   7b513ed38f81e2be7913b8a4f9e2a993
#
_cell.length_a   1.000
_cell.length_b   1.000
_cell.length_c   1.000
_cell.angle_alpha   90.00
_cell.angle_beta   90.00
_cell.angle_gamma   90.00
#
_symmetry.space_group_name_H-M   'P 1'
#
loop_
_entity.id
_entity.type
_entity.pdbx_description
1 polymer ?
#
loop_
_entity_poly.entity_id
_entity_poly.type
_entity_poly.pdbx_seq_one_letter_code
_entity_poly.pdbx_strand_id
1 'polypeptide(L)'
;VAAGLPEFVVEDFKTVFGDRWSEEARELMAPRAPIDLRVNTARASVETVRAELAAAGLTPEPTPWSATGLRLASEPPPNVQALEAFKAGRVEIQDEGSQIVSWLAGAAPGMTVVDYCAGGGGKTLALAQIMEGQGTLVACDVVQKRLDNIRPRLARAGVDADLRLIGQN
;
A
#
# COMPACT_ATOMS: atom_id res chain seq x y z
N VAL A 1 25.62 18.18 -8.08
CA VAL A 1 25.87 17.38 -6.89
C VAL A 1 24.52 16.98 -6.35
N ALA A 2 24.26 15.69 -6.18
CA ALA A 2 23.06 15.20 -5.51
C ALA A 2 23.14 15.65 -4.03
N ALA A 3 22.74 16.91 -3.78
CA ALA A 3 22.81 17.54 -2.48
C ALA A 3 21.95 16.72 -1.49
N GLY A 4 22.59 16.13 -0.49
CA GLY A 4 21.92 15.37 0.56
C GLY A 4 22.23 13.87 0.63
N LEU A 5 22.88 13.28 -0.39
CA LEU A 5 23.32 11.89 -0.31
C LEU A 5 24.70 11.78 0.36
N PRO A 6 24.92 10.81 1.26
CA PRO A 6 26.25 10.48 1.78
C PRO A 6 27.20 10.06 0.65
N GLU A 7 28.51 10.34 0.82
CA GLU A 7 29.50 10.08 -0.23
C GLU A 7 29.55 8.61 -0.66
N PHE A 8 29.47 7.67 0.27
CA PHE A 8 29.44 6.24 -0.04
C PHE A 8 28.25 5.84 -0.93
N VAL A 9 27.09 6.47 -0.74
CA VAL A 9 25.90 6.24 -1.59
C VAL A 9 26.14 6.79 -2.98
N VAL A 10 26.80 7.95 -3.10
CA VAL A 10 27.14 8.54 -4.40
C VAL A 10 28.09 7.62 -5.19
N GLU A 11 29.08 7.01 -4.53
CA GLU A 11 29.99 6.05 -5.16
C GLU A 11 29.27 4.78 -5.62
N ASP A 12 28.33 4.25 -4.80
CA ASP A 12 27.49 3.12 -5.18
C ASP A 12 26.62 3.45 -6.39
N PHE A 13 26.00 4.65 -6.41
CA PHE A 13 25.19 5.12 -7.54
C PHE A 13 26.01 5.24 -8.83
N LYS A 14 27.23 5.77 -8.76
CA LYS A 14 28.14 5.83 -9.91
C LYS A 14 28.50 4.44 -10.42
N THR A 15 28.73 3.51 -9.50
CA THR A 15 29.08 2.12 -9.85
C THR A 15 27.94 1.39 -10.54
N VAL A 16 26.71 1.57 -10.06
CA VAL A 16 25.52 0.87 -10.56
C VAL A 16 24.96 1.53 -11.82
N PHE A 17 24.87 2.86 -11.87
CA PHE A 17 24.16 3.60 -12.92
C PHE A 17 25.08 4.29 -13.93
N GLY A 18 26.41 4.28 -13.72
CA GLY A 18 27.36 4.93 -14.62
C GLY A 18 27.05 6.40 -14.81
N ASP A 19 27.02 6.87 -16.06
CA ASP A 19 26.76 8.27 -16.39
C ASP A 19 25.40 8.79 -15.95
N ARG A 20 24.42 7.91 -15.73
CA ARG A 20 23.07 8.28 -15.27
C ARG A 20 22.95 8.44 -13.76
N TRP A 21 24.01 8.20 -12.99
CA TRP A 21 23.94 8.21 -11.52
C TRP A 21 23.31 9.47 -10.92
N SER A 22 23.57 10.63 -11.51
CA SER A 22 23.07 11.91 -10.99
C SER A 22 21.58 12.14 -11.28
N GLU A 23 21.05 11.56 -12.36
CA GLU A 23 19.65 11.57 -12.70
C GLU A 23 18.89 10.62 -11.76
N GLU A 24 19.35 9.39 -11.60
CA GLU A 24 18.76 8.40 -10.69
C GLU A 24 18.78 8.90 -9.23
N ALA A 25 19.88 9.54 -8.80
CA ALA A 25 19.96 10.15 -7.49
C ALA A 25 18.96 11.31 -7.31
N ARG A 26 18.71 12.10 -8.36
CA ARG A 26 17.73 13.19 -8.34
C ARG A 26 16.31 12.63 -8.23
N GLU A 27 15.98 11.59 -8.97
CA GLU A 27 14.69 10.92 -8.90
C GLU A 27 14.45 10.32 -7.50
N LEU A 28 15.46 9.67 -6.90
CA LEU A 28 15.36 9.16 -5.53
C LEU A 28 15.12 10.27 -4.50
N MET A 29 15.72 11.45 -4.73
CA MET A 29 15.60 12.61 -3.85
C MET A 29 14.47 13.56 -4.29
N ALA A 30 13.64 13.16 -5.22
CA ALA A 30 12.51 13.93 -5.71
C ALA A 30 11.57 14.36 -4.56
N PRO A 31 10.77 15.41 -4.75
CA PRO A 31 9.76 15.81 -3.79
C PRO A 31 8.88 14.63 -3.38
N ARG A 32 8.27 14.75 -2.20
CA ARG A 32 7.45 13.72 -1.59
C ARG A 32 6.58 12.97 -2.62
N ALA A 33 6.65 11.65 -2.59
CA ALA A 33 5.81 10.80 -3.42
C ALA A 33 4.31 11.11 -3.19
N PRO A 34 3.48 11.07 -4.23
CA PRO A 34 2.04 11.20 -4.09
C PRO A 34 1.48 10.10 -3.17
N ILE A 35 0.28 10.33 -2.65
CA ILE A 35 -0.41 9.33 -1.84
C ILE A 35 -1.22 8.44 -2.76
N ASP A 36 -0.90 7.14 -2.80
CA ASP A 36 -1.73 6.16 -3.47
C ASP A 36 -2.68 5.50 -2.47
N LEU A 37 -3.92 5.34 -2.92
CA LEU A 37 -5.00 4.66 -2.22
C LEU A 37 -5.37 3.41 -3.00
N ARG A 38 -5.60 2.31 -2.30
CA ARG A 38 -6.26 1.13 -2.85
C ARG A 38 -7.73 1.15 -2.45
N VAL A 39 -8.61 1.09 -3.42
CA VAL A 39 -10.06 0.98 -3.19
C VAL A 39 -10.41 -0.45 -2.75
N ASN A 40 -11.20 -0.57 -1.69
CA ASN A 40 -11.78 -1.84 -1.24
C ASN A 40 -13.05 -2.13 -2.04
N THR A 41 -12.91 -2.90 -3.12
CA THR A 41 -14.00 -3.20 -4.06
C THR A 41 -15.12 -4.06 -3.47
N ALA A 42 -14.90 -4.69 -2.31
CA ALA A 42 -15.97 -5.34 -1.57
C ALA A 42 -16.93 -4.35 -0.88
N ARG A 43 -16.53 -3.06 -0.76
CA ARG A 43 -17.33 -2.03 -0.10
C ARG A 43 -17.83 -0.94 -1.03
N ALA A 44 -17.12 -0.60 -2.08
CA ALA A 44 -17.53 0.41 -3.06
C ALA A 44 -16.78 0.24 -4.38
N SER A 45 -17.36 0.69 -5.48
CA SER A 45 -16.64 0.75 -6.76
C SER A 45 -15.60 1.87 -6.76
N VAL A 46 -14.62 1.76 -7.65
CA VAL A 46 -13.58 2.79 -7.83
C VAL A 46 -14.21 4.14 -8.20
N GLU A 47 -15.22 4.12 -9.07
CA GLU A 47 -15.95 5.31 -9.51
C GLU A 47 -16.67 5.99 -8.35
N THR A 48 -17.33 5.21 -7.48
CA THR A 48 -18.02 5.72 -6.28
C THR A 48 -17.03 6.41 -5.34
N VAL A 49 -15.90 5.76 -5.06
CA VAL A 49 -14.87 6.31 -4.18
C VAL A 49 -14.23 7.56 -4.81
N ARG A 50 -13.97 7.52 -6.11
CA ARG A 50 -13.42 8.67 -6.85
C ARG A 50 -14.34 9.89 -6.74
N ALA A 51 -15.64 9.69 -6.94
CA ALA A 51 -16.63 10.75 -6.81
C ALA A 51 -16.74 11.28 -5.36
N GLU A 52 -16.67 10.39 -4.36
CA GLU A 52 -16.69 10.77 -2.94
C GLU A 52 -15.44 11.63 -2.58
N LEU A 53 -14.26 11.22 -3.02
CA LEU A 53 -13.03 11.98 -2.78
C LEU A 53 -13.05 13.33 -3.50
N ALA A 54 -13.60 13.39 -4.71
CA ALA A 54 -13.77 14.63 -5.45
C ALA A 54 -14.75 15.58 -4.74
N ALA A 55 -15.86 15.07 -4.20
CA ALA A 55 -16.79 15.84 -3.39
C ALA A 55 -16.17 16.38 -2.09
N ALA A 56 -15.14 15.69 -1.56
CA ALA A 56 -14.33 16.15 -0.44
C ALA A 56 -13.24 17.18 -0.82
N GLY A 57 -13.22 17.67 -2.07
CA GLY A 57 -12.28 18.67 -2.57
C GLY A 57 -10.92 18.13 -3.00
N LEU A 58 -10.79 16.83 -3.21
CA LEU A 58 -9.58 16.18 -3.69
C LEU A 58 -9.63 15.94 -5.19
N THR A 59 -8.47 15.71 -5.81
CA THR A 59 -8.32 15.34 -7.24
C THR A 59 -7.77 13.92 -7.35
N PRO A 60 -8.61 12.87 -7.16
CA PRO A 60 -8.17 11.50 -7.29
C PRO A 60 -8.04 11.10 -8.76
N GLU A 61 -6.85 10.69 -9.16
CA GLU A 61 -6.58 10.16 -10.49
C GLU A 61 -6.35 8.64 -10.42
N PRO A 62 -6.82 7.85 -11.41
CA PRO A 62 -6.47 6.44 -11.47
C PRO A 62 -4.95 6.25 -11.53
N THR A 63 -4.43 5.26 -10.81
CA THR A 63 -3.03 4.90 -10.94
C THR A 63 -2.79 4.15 -12.26
N PRO A 64 -1.58 4.22 -12.87
CA PRO A 64 -1.31 3.67 -14.20
C PRO A 64 -1.52 2.16 -14.33
N TRP A 65 -1.28 1.40 -13.27
CA TRP A 65 -1.14 -0.06 -13.33
C TRP A 65 -2.12 -0.83 -12.45
N SER A 66 -2.61 -0.22 -11.36
CA SER A 66 -3.57 -0.88 -10.47
C SER A 66 -5.00 -0.48 -10.81
N ALA A 67 -5.83 -1.44 -11.19
CA ALA A 67 -7.25 -1.20 -11.47
C ALA A 67 -8.05 -0.71 -10.24
N THR A 68 -7.52 -0.87 -9.03
CA THR A 68 -8.13 -0.41 -7.78
C THR A 68 -7.40 0.79 -7.15
N GLY A 69 -6.39 1.33 -7.85
CA GLY A 69 -5.54 2.39 -7.37
C GLY A 69 -6.08 3.79 -7.70
N LEU A 70 -6.05 4.69 -6.72
CA LEU A 70 -6.30 6.12 -6.91
C LEU A 70 -5.12 6.91 -6.34
N ARG A 71 -4.61 7.87 -7.08
CA ARG A 71 -3.48 8.73 -6.71
C ARG A 71 -3.95 10.11 -6.30
N LEU A 72 -3.42 10.61 -5.19
CA LEU A 72 -3.62 11.97 -4.70
C LEU A 72 -2.27 12.71 -4.77
N ALA A 73 -2.15 13.64 -5.72
CA ALA A 73 -0.94 14.43 -5.93
C ALA A 73 -1.02 15.84 -5.29
N SER A 74 -1.90 16.04 -4.31
CA SER A 74 -2.15 17.34 -3.68
C SER A 74 -0.97 17.81 -2.83
N GLU A 75 -0.69 19.11 -2.90
CA GLU A 75 0.23 19.83 -2.02
C GLU A 75 -0.53 20.95 -1.28
N PRO A 76 -0.57 20.92 0.06
CA PRO A 76 -0.04 19.89 0.96
C PRO A 76 -0.82 18.56 0.85
N PRO A 77 -0.19 17.43 1.25
CA PRO A 77 -0.86 16.13 1.17
C PRO A 77 -2.07 16.08 2.12
N PRO A 78 -3.19 15.49 1.69
CA PRO A 78 -4.40 15.43 2.50
C PRO A 78 -4.26 14.50 3.71
N ASN A 79 -4.99 14.81 4.78
CA ASN A 79 -5.15 13.87 5.89
C ASN A 79 -6.15 12.79 5.52
N VAL A 80 -5.67 11.73 4.85
CA VAL A 80 -6.50 10.61 4.38
C VAL A 80 -7.28 9.94 5.52
N GLN A 81 -6.68 9.85 6.72
CA GLN A 81 -7.33 9.21 7.87
C GLN A 81 -8.58 9.95 8.37
N ALA A 82 -8.70 11.23 8.06
CA ALA A 82 -9.88 12.03 8.39
C ALA A 82 -11.05 11.82 7.42
N LEU A 83 -10.80 11.28 6.23
CA LEU A 83 -11.80 11.07 5.17
C LEU A 83 -12.80 9.97 5.55
N GLU A 84 -14.07 10.17 5.18
CA GLU A 84 -15.12 9.16 5.39
C GLU A 84 -14.86 7.88 4.60
N ALA A 85 -14.30 7.96 3.38
CA ALA A 85 -13.88 6.80 2.61
C ALA A 85 -12.88 5.91 3.38
N PHE A 86 -11.95 6.52 4.11
CA PHE A 86 -10.97 5.79 4.93
C PHE A 86 -11.61 5.19 6.19
N LYS A 87 -12.37 5.99 6.94
CA LYS A 87 -13.04 5.55 8.18
C LYS A 87 -14.01 4.39 7.93
N ALA A 88 -14.73 4.44 6.81
CA ALA A 88 -15.66 3.40 6.39
C ALA A 88 -14.97 2.18 5.73
N GLY A 89 -13.64 2.15 5.65
CA GLY A 89 -12.89 1.04 5.07
C GLY A 89 -13.05 0.87 3.56
N ARG A 90 -13.48 1.92 2.86
CA ARG A 90 -13.59 1.92 1.40
C ARG A 90 -12.26 2.15 0.70
N VAL A 91 -11.27 2.71 1.40
CA VAL A 91 -9.90 2.87 0.92
C VAL A 91 -8.86 2.50 1.98
N GLU A 92 -7.70 2.07 1.51
CA GLU A 92 -6.48 1.90 2.30
C GLU A 92 -5.34 2.70 1.65
N ILE A 93 -4.47 3.30 2.49
CA ILE A 93 -3.23 3.91 2.00
C ILE A 93 -2.28 2.78 1.63
N GLN A 94 -2.00 2.65 0.34
CA GLN A 94 -1.10 1.63 -0.17
C GLN A 94 -0.51 2.09 -1.51
N ASP A 95 0.81 2.13 -1.58
CA ASP A 95 1.57 2.39 -2.79
C ASP A 95 1.16 1.45 -3.93
N GLU A 96 1.10 1.98 -5.17
CA GLU A 96 0.66 1.21 -6.33
C GLU A 96 1.51 -0.04 -6.56
N GLY A 97 2.83 0.05 -6.43
CA GLY A 97 3.72 -1.10 -6.58
C GLY A 97 3.39 -2.21 -5.57
N SER A 98 3.05 -1.84 -4.33
CA SER A 98 2.59 -2.80 -3.31
C SER A 98 1.24 -3.44 -3.64
N GLN A 99 0.34 -2.71 -4.31
CA GLN A 99 -0.93 -3.26 -4.81
C GLN A 99 -0.67 -4.31 -5.90
N ILE A 100 0.20 -3.99 -6.86
CA ILE A 100 0.59 -4.88 -7.96
C ILE A 100 1.26 -6.15 -7.44
N VAL A 101 2.20 -6.04 -6.49
CA VAL A 101 2.86 -7.20 -5.85
C VAL A 101 1.83 -8.12 -5.20
N SER A 102 0.80 -7.56 -4.54
CA SER A 102 -0.27 -8.37 -3.94
C SER A 102 -1.10 -9.11 -4.99
N TRP A 103 -1.37 -8.46 -6.12
CA TRP A 103 -2.10 -9.07 -7.23
C TRP A 103 -1.27 -10.16 -7.93
N LEU A 104 0.03 -9.92 -8.16
CA LEU A 104 0.95 -10.88 -8.77
C LEU A 104 1.19 -12.15 -7.92
N ALA A 105 0.87 -12.11 -6.62
CA ALA A 105 0.91 -13.30 -5.77
C ALA A 105 -0.07 -14.41 -6.22
N GLY A 106 -1.02 -14.10 -7.10
CA GLY A 106 -1.94 -15.08 -7.69
C GLY A 106 -2.91 -15.69 -6.68
N ALA A 107 -3.21 -14.99 -5.59
CA ALA A 107 -4.23 -15.42 -4.64
C ALA A 107 -5.60 -15.50 -5.33
N ALA A 108 -6.44 -16.45 -4.91
CA ALA A 108 -7.79 -16.63 -5.42
C ALA A 108 -8.74 -17.10 -4.30
N PRO A 109 -10.07 -16.93 -4.48
CA PRO A 109 -11.06 -17.46 -3.56
C PRO A 109 -10.87 -18.95 -3.26
N GLY A 110 -10.98 -19.33 -1.99
CA GLY A 110 -10.83 -20.72 -1.51
C GLY A 110 -9.39 -21.17 -1.23
N MET A 111 -8.38 -20.38 -1.58
CA MET A 111 -6.98 -20.73 -1.31
C MET A 111 -6.60 -20.56 0.17
N THR A 112 -5.50 -21.20 0.55
CA THR A 112 -4.74 -20.87 1.77
C THR A 112 -3.55 -20.02 1.38
N VAL A 113 -3.52 -18.77 1.86
CA VAL A 113 -2.50 -17.78 1.55
C VAL A 113 -1.77 -17.34 2.81
N VAL A 114 -0.45 -17.21 2.74
CA VAL A 114 0.38 -16.76 3.86
C VAL A 114 1.11 -15.46 3.47
N ASP A 115 0.83 -14.38 4.19
CA ASP A 115 1.62 -13.15 4.18
C ASP A 115 2.68 -13.27 5.28
N TYR A 116 3.89 -13.73 4.93
CA TYR A 116 4.92 -14.14 5.88
C TYR A 116 5.60 -12.96 6.60
N CYS A 117 5.64 -11.79 5.98
CA CYS A 117 6.20 -10.57 6.54
C CYS A 117 5.15 -9.44 6.47
N ALA A 118 4.03 -9.65 7.16
CA ALA A 118 2.82 -8.84 6.99
C ALA A 118 3.01 -7.35 7.39
N GLY A 119 3.93 -7.05 8.29
CA GLY A 119 4.20 -5.69 8.73
C GLY A 119 2.93 -5.01 9.25
N GLY A 120 2.55 -3.88 8.64
CA GLY A 120 1.31 -3.16 8.95
C GLY A 120 0.06 -3.72 8.26
N GLY A 121 0.14 -4.84 7.53
CA GLY A 121 -1.01 -5.52 6.93
C GLY A 121 -1.50 -4.96 5.60
N GLY A 122 -0.74 -4.09 4.93
CA GLY A 122 -1.18 -3.51 3.66
C GLY A 122 -1.42 -4.58 2.58
N LYS A 123 -0.48 -5.52 2.41
CA LYS A 123 -0.61 -6.64 1.49
C LYS A 123 -1.61 -7.69 2.00
N THR A 124 -1.63 -7.97 3.29
CA THR A 124 -2.67 -8.83 3.92
C THR A 124 -4.08 -8.39 3.53
N LEU A 125 -4.39 -7.09 3.66
CA LEU A 125 -5.68 -6.52 3.29
C LEU A 125 -5.96 -6.61 1.78
N ALA A 126 -4.94 -6.45 0.95
CA ALA A 126 -5.07 -6.61 -0.49
C ALA A 126 -5.36 -8.07 -0.87
N LEU A 127 -4.64 -9.02 -0.26
CA LEU A 127 -4.85 -10.45 -0.46
C LEU A 127 -6.26 -10.88 -0.01
N ALA A 128 -6.73 -10.42 1.16
CA ALA A 128 -8.09 -10.66 1.62
C ALA A 128 -9.15 -10.19 0.62
N GLN A 129 -8.94 -9.02 0.01
CA GLN A 129 -9.83 -8.50 -1.03
C GLN A 129 -9.80 -9.37 -2.30
N ILE A 130 -8.61 -9.78 -2.76
CA ILE A 130 -8.43 -10.64 -3.94
C ILE A 130 -9.08 -12.02 -3.72
N MET A 131 -9.00 -12.54 -2.51
CA MET A 131 -9.64 -13.80 -2.10
C MET A 131 -11.16 -13.65 -1.87
N GLU A 132 -11.73 -12.46 -1.98
CA GLU A 132 -13.16 -12.18 -1.76
C GLU A 132 -13.65 -12.66 -0.37
N GLY A 133 -12.76 -12.67 0.63
CA GLY A 133 -13.04 -13.18 1.96
C GLY A 133 -13.23 -14.71 2.04
N GLN A 134 -12.88 -15.45 0.99
CA GLN A 134 -13.04 -16.92 0.92
C GLN A 134 -11.68 -17.62 1.05
N GLY A 135 -11.61 -18.67 1.88
CA GLY A 135 -10.40 -19.44 2.11
C GLY A 135 -9.73 -19.09 3.44
N THR A 136 -8.43 -19.33 3.54
CA THR A 136 -7.65 -19.08 4.75
C THR A 136 -6.54 -18.09 4.47
N LEU A 137 -6.54 -16.96 5.16
CA LEU A 137 -5.46 -15.98 5.10
C LEU A 137 -4.71 -15.92 6.43
N VAL A 138 -3.41 -16.19 6.39
CA VAL A 138 -2.53 -16.13 7.55
C VAL A 138 -1.56 -14.97 7.38
N ALA A 139 -1.50 -14.07 8.37
CA ALA A 139 -0.54 -12.97 8.40
C ALA A 139 0.48 -13.17 9.51
N CYS A 140 1.74 -13.27 9.15
CA CYS A 140 2.85 -13.53 10.06
C CYS A 140 3.76 -12.31 10.18
N ASP A 141 4.31 -12.07 11.36
CA ASP A 141 5.42 -11.12 11.56
C ASP A 141 6.24 -11.55 12.79
N VAL A 142 7.48 -11.09 12.87
CA VAL A 142 8.38 -11.30 14.02
C VAL A 142 8.15 -10.27 15.13
N VAL A 143 7.37 -9.23 14.88
CA VAL A 143 7.09 -8.13 15.80
C VAL A 143 5.61 -8.08 16.16
N GLN A 144 5.28 -8.48 17.39
CA GLN A 144 3.89 -8.49 17.89
C GLN A 144 3.16 -7.17 17.67
N LYS A 145 3.80 -6.05 17.96
CA LYS A 145 3.20 -4.72 17.79
C LYS A 145 2.75 -4.44 16.35
N ARG A 146 3.43 -5.00 15.34
CA ARG A 146 3.00 -4.86 13.93
C ARG A 146 1.71 -5.64 13.67
N LEU A 147 1.61 -6.87 14.19
CA LEU A 147 0.40 -7.68 14.09
C LEU A 147 -0.79 -7.01 14.81
N ASP A 148 -0.55 -6.41 15.97
CA ASP A 148 -1.59 -5.69 16.71
C ASP A 148 -2.12 -4.49 15.90
N ASN A 149 -1.27 -3.82 15.12
CA ASN A 149 -1.67 -2.73 14.24
C ASN A 149 -2.50 -3.20 13.02
N ILE A 150 -2.45 -4.48 12.67
CA ILE A 150 -3.27 -5.04 11.58
C ILE A 150 -4.74 -5.17 12.02
N ARG A 151 -5.03 -5.55 13.26
CA ARG A 151 -6.38 -5.84 13.77
C ARG A 151 -7.40 -4.72 13.49
N PRO A 152 -7.15 -3.45 13.85
CA PRO A 152 -8.10 -2.37 13.58
C PRO A 152 -8.28 -2.11 12.08
N ARG A 153 -7.28 -2.40 11.25
CA ARG A 153 -7.36 -2.28 9.80
C ARG A 153 -8.22 -3.38 9.19
N LEU A 154 -8.06 -4.63 9.65
CA LEU A 154 -8.94 -5.74 9.25
C LEU A 154 -10.40 -5.43 9.59
N ALA A 155 -10.67 -5.02 10.84
CA ALA A 155 -12.00 -4.66 11.27
C ALA A 155 -12.60 -3.52 10.41
N ARG A 156 -11.83 -2.46 10.14
CA ARG A 156 -12.26 -1.35 9.27
C ARG A 156 -12.53 -1.83 7.84
N ALA A 157 -11.70 -2.69 7.28
CA ALA A 157 -11.87 -3.22 5.95
C ALA A 157 -12.99 -4.26 5.85
N GLY A 158 -13.42 -4.86 6.98
CA GLY A 158 -14.43 -5.91 7.04
C GLY A 158 -13.90 -7.25 6.51
N VAL A 159 -12.64 -7.56 6.81
CA VAL A 159 -11.97 -8.80 6.43
C VAL A 159 -11.33 -9.47 7.64
N ASP A 160 -11.12 -10.78 7.55
CA ASP A 160 -10.48 -11.59 8.58
C ASP A 160 -9.14 -12.15 8.09
N ALA A 161 -8.20 -12.33 9.03
CA ALA A 161 -6.95 -13.05 8.84
C ALA A 161 -6.48 -13.66 10.17
N ASP A 162 -5.85 -14.83 10.09
CA ASP A 162 -5.19 -15.45 11.24
C ASP A 162 -3.82 -14.77 11.45
N LEU A 163 -3.63 -14.10 12.59
CA LEU A 163 -2.42 -13.35 12.90
C LEU A 163 -1.47 -14.19 13.72
N ARG A 164 -0.27 -14.47 13.23
CA ARG A 164 0.73 -15.34 13.87
C ARG A 164 2.06 -14.63 14.07
N LEU A 165 2.51 -14.59 15.32
CA LEU A 165 3.88 -14.23 15.66
C LEU A 165 4.81 -15.40 15.31
N ILE A 166 5.89 -15.13 14.56
CA ILE A 166 6.88 -16.12 14.13
C ILE A 166 8.29 -15.69 14.55
N GLY A 167 9.23 -16.67 14.64
CA GLY A 167 10.67 -16.38 14.76
C GLY A 167 11.14 -15.92 16.14
N GLN A 168 10.41 -16.20 17.22
CA GLN A 168 10.97 -16.13 18.58
C GLN A 168 11.39 -17.56 19.01
N ASN A 169 12.62 -17.92 18.67
CA ASN A 169 13.35 -19.02 19.34
C ASN A 169 14.21 -18.44 20.44
#